data_3043cf83805c392caa68af4248c7404a
#
_entry.id   3043cf83805c392caa68af4248c7404a
#
_cell.length_a   1.000
_cell.length_b   1.000
_cell.length_c   1.000
_cell.angle_alpha   90.00
_cell.angle_beta   90.00
_cell.angle_gamma   90.00
#
_symmetry.space_group_name_H-M   'P 1'
#
loop_
_entity.id
_entity.type
_entity.pdbx_description
1 polymer ?
#
loop_
_entity_poly.entity_id
_entity_poly.type
_entity_poly.pdbx_seq_one_letter_code
_entity_poly.pdbx_strand_id
1 'polypeptide(L)'
;MLFRSKGGLDAKYMIQHLGMADRVASLTTLCTPFKGSPIASFILRFPEFAVRYAAWWVNLAYRILGDRAPDSFTACQEMRRVTDETTETLNCAGQVFCQSFSSAVRKGEKGQDFVMSIPLAFSRWLEKNRITDGLVPKDSAIFGNYRGDCVDGSISHTEIVDFMVADKKRDKIYAFYSALCEELVNAGY
;
A
#
# COMPACT_ATOMS: atom_id res chain seq x y z
N MET A 1 4.38 -3.07 14.69
CA MET A 1 3.48 -3.70 13.69
C MET A 1 3.88 -3.27 12.29
N LEU A 2 3.92 -4.17 11.32
CA LEU A 2 4.29 -3.91 9.92
C LEU A 2 3.11 -4.26 9.01
N PHE A 3 2.62 -3.27 8.26
CA PHE A 3 1.50 -3.43 7.34
C PHE A 3 1.82 -2.85 5.96
N ARG A 4 1.15 -3.39 4.93
CA ARG A 4 1.24 -2.86 3.58
C ARG A 4 -0.12 -2.58 2.98
N SER A 5 -0.15 -1.77 1.91
CA SER A 5 -1.36 -1.48 1.14
C SER A 5 -2.54 -1.09 2.05
N LYS A 6 -3.73 -1.65 1.82
CA LYS A 6 -4.93 -1.41 2.65
C LYS A 6 -4.71 -1.70 4.13
N GLY A 7 -3.92 -2.72 4.50
CA GLY A 7 -3.66 -3.07 5.91
C GLY A 7 -3.07 -1.92 6.74
N GLY A 8 -2.34 -0.99 6.10
CA GLY A 8 -1.89 0.22 6.77
C GLY A 8 -3.02 1.19 7.11
N LEU A 9 -4.08 1.27 6.29
CA LEU A 9 -5.30 2.04 6.60
C LEU A 9 -6.06 1.41 7.76
N ASP A 10 -6.21 0.08 7.74
CA ASP A 10 -6.88 -0.67 8.82
C ASP A 10 -6.14 -0.49 10.14
N ALA A 11 -4.80 -0.58 10.14
CA ALA A 11 -3.98 -0.36 11.32
C ALA A 11 -4.10 1.08 11.84
N LYS A 12 -4.11 2.06 10.94
CA LYS A 12 -4.35 3.46 11.30
C LYS A 12 -5.70 3.61 11.99
N TYR A 13 -6.76 3.08 11.39
CA TYR A 13 -8.10 3.14 11.96
C TYR A 13 -8.18 2.47 13.34
N MET A 14 -7.57 1.30 13.47
CA MET A 14 -7.49 0.56 14.74
C MET A 14 -6.83 1.38 15.86
N ILE A 15 -5.73 2.06 15.55
CA ILE A 15 -5.00 2.89 16.53
C ILE A 15 -5.82 4.13 16.90
N GLN A 16 -6.41 4.83 15.91
CA GLN A 16 -7.09 6.10 16.12
C GLN A 16 -8.49 5.96 16.72
N HIS A 17 -9.25 4.93 16.30
CA HIS A 17 -10.69 4.85 16.59
C HIS A 17 -11.09 3.64 17.44
N LEU A 18 -10.26 2.60 17.53
CA LEU A 18 -10.57 1.40 18.29
C LEU A 18 -9.79 1.28 19.61
N GLY A 19 -9.17 2.38 20.06
CA GLY A 19 -8.49 2.43 21.37
C GLY A 19 -7.28 1.51 21.48
N MET A 20 -6.61 1.20 20.36
CA MET A 20 -5.47 0.26 20.36
C MET A 20 -4.11 0.97 20.49
N ALA A 21 -4.09 2.30 20.68
CA ALA A 21 -2.83 3.06 20.78
C ALA A 21 -1.92 2.54 21.91
N ASP A 22 -2.46 2.21 23.07
CA ASP A 22 -1.69 1.70 24.21
C ASP A 22 -1.12 0.29 24.02
N ARG A 23 -1.55 -0.41 22.96
CA ARG A 23 -1.12 -1.79 22.65
C ARG A 23 -0.19 -1.88 21.44
N VAL A 24 0.10 -0.75 20.81
CA VAL A 24 0.92 -0.68 19.60
C VAL A 24 2.14 0.18 19.87
N ALA A 25 3.31 -0.42 20.00
CA ALA A 25 4.56 0.31 20.19
C ALA A 25 4.99 1.06 18.92
N SER A 26 4.88 0.41 17.76
CA SER A 26 5.24 1.02 16.48
C SER A 26 4.33 0.58 15.34
N LEU A 27 4.11 1.46 14.37
CA LEU A 27 3.45 1.20 13.10
C LEU A 27 4.39 1.53 11.95
N THR A 28 4.77 0.53 11.19
CA THR A 28 5.50 0.69 9.92
C THR A 28 4.56 0.34 8.77
N THR A 29 4.43 1.24 7.79
CA THR A 29 3.56 1.03 6.63
C THR A 29 4.36 1.04 5.34
N LEU A 30 4.04 0.12 4.45
CA LEU A 30 4.66 -0.02 3.14
C LEU A 30 3.61 0.18 2.05
N CYS A 31 3.81 1.16 1.17
CA CYS A 31 2.95 1.40 0.01
C CYS A 31 1.46 1.51 0.38
N THR A 32 1.14 2.12 1.52
CA THR A 32 -0.24 2.30 1.98
C THR A 32 -0.84 3.56 1.37
N PRO A 33 -2.02 3.48 0.73
CA PRO A 33 -2.62 4.61 0.04
C PRO A 33 -3.34 5.57 1.01
N PHE A 34 -2.62 6.30 1.86
CA PHE A 34 -3.22 7.23 2.84
C PHE A 34 -4.00 8.38 2.18
N LYS A 35 -3.59 8.80 0.97
CA LYS A 35 -4.33 9.78 0.16
C LYS A 35 -5.16 9.12 -0.94
N GLY A 36 -5.37 7.80 -0.83
CA GLY A 36 -6.12 6.99 -1.76
C GLY A 36 -5.36 6.56 -3.01
N SER A 37 -6.04 5.73 -3.81
CA SER A 37 -5.56 5.21 -5.09
C SER A 37 -6.34 5.82 -6.26
N PRO A 38 -5.67 6.32 -7.30
CA PRO A 38 -6.34 6.84 -8.49
C PRO A 38 -7.13 5.74 -9.22
N ILE A 39 -6.65 4.50 -9.19
CA ILE A 39 -7.32 3.35 -9.80
C ILE A 39 -8.62 3.06 -9.06
N ALA A 40 -8.61 3.01 -7.74
CA ALA A 40 -9.82 2.81 -6.94
C ALA A 40 -10.83 3.93 -7.18
N SER A 41 -10.37 5.19 -7.22
CA SER A 41 -11.21 6.35 -7.51
C SER A 41 -11.82 6.31 -8.90
N PHE A 42 -11.09 5.79 -9.89
CA PHE A 42 -11.59 5.63 -11.25
C PHE A 42 -12.65 4.51 -11.34
N ILE A 43 -12.38 3.35 -10.74
CA ILE A 43 -13.32 2.22 -10.72
C ILE A 43 -14.65 2.63 -10.10
N LEU A 44 -14.62 3.40 -9.02
CA LEU A 44 -15.81 3.88 -8.32
C LEU A 44 -16.62 4.96 -9.07
N ARG A 45 -16.20 5.39 -10.27
CA ARG A 45 -17.00 6.24 -11.17
C ARG A 45 -18.04 5.44 -11.97
N PHE A 46 -17.85 4.14 -12.09
CA PHE A 46 -18.82 3.28 -12.76
C PHE A 46 -20.05 3.05 -11.88
N PRO A 47 -21.20 2.69 -12.48
CA PRO A 47 -22.40 2.36 -11.72
C PRO A 47 -22.11 1.26 -10.67
N GLU A 48 -22.65 1.43 -9.48
CA GLU A 48 -22.36 0.54 -8.34
C GLU A 48 -22.56 -0.93 -8.65
N PHE A 49 -23.64 -1.26 -9.39
CA PHE A 49 -23.91 -2.66 -9.77
C PHE A 49 -22.79 -3.28 -10.61
N ALA A 50 -22.17 -2.49 -11.49
CA ALA A 50 -21.06 -2.97 -12.34
C ALA A 50 -19.79 -3.19 -11.50
N VAL A 51 -19.52 -2.27 -10.56
CA VAL A 51 -18.39 -2.40 -9.63
C VAL A 51 -18.58 -3.61 -8.70
N ARG A 52 -19.78 -3.80 -8.16
CA ARG A 52 -20.11 -4.98 -7.33
C ARG A 52 -20.00 -6.28 -8.11
N TYR A 53 -20.44 -6.30 -9.37
CA TYR A 53 -20.29 -7.47 -10.23
C TYR A 53 -18.81 -7.81 -10.48
N ALA A 54 -17.99 -6.82 -10.80
CA ALA A 54 -16.55 -7.03 -10.95
C ALA A 54 -15.89 -7.48 -9.64
N ALA A 55 -16.25 -6.88 -8.51
CA ALA A 55 -15.78 -7.26 -7.18
C ALA A 55 -16.18 -8.71 -6.82
N TRP A 56 -17.34 -9.17 -7.25
CA TRP A 56 -17.77 -10.55 -7.05
C TRP A 56 -16.81 -11.56 -7.71
N TRP A 57 -16.36 -11.28 -8.93
CA TRP A 57 -15.38 -12.14 -9.61
C TRP A 57 -14.01 -12.10 -8.91
N VAL A 58 -13.57 -10.93 -8.46
CA VAL A 58 -12.34 -10.79 -7.69
C VAL A 58 -12.44 -11.55 -6.37
N ASN A 59 -13.57 -11.43 -5.66
CA ASN A 59 -13.81 -12.16 -4.41
C ASN A 59 -13.84 -13.69 -4.63
N LEU A 60 -14.41 -14.14 -5.76
CA LEU A 60 -14.37 -15.57 -6.11
C LEU A 60 -12.94 -16.07 -6.28
N ALA A 61 -12.09 -15.31 -6.96
CA ALA A 61 -10.67 -15.63 -7.12
C ALA A 61 -9.95 -15.67 -5.76
N TYR A 62 -10.17 -14.69 -4.89
CA TYR A 62 -9.59 -14.68 -3.55
C TYR A 62 -10.07 -15.86 -2.68
N ARG A 63 -11.33 -16.26 -2.80
CA ARG A 63 -11.84 -17.47 -2.11
C ARG A 63 -11.13 -18.74 -2.56
N ILE A 64 -10.87 -18.88 -3.86
CA ILE A 64 -10.10 -19.99 -4.41
C ILE A 64 -8.67 -19.99 -3.86
N LEU A 65 -8.08 -18.80 -3.63
CA LEU A 65 -6.76 -18.61 -3.05
C LEU A 65 -6.74 -18.76 -1.51
N GLY A 66 -7.88 -19.07 -0.88
CA GLY A 66 -7.97 -19.37 0.56
C GLY A 66 -8.47 -18.24 1.44
N ASP A 67 -8.85 -17.09 0.89
CA ASP A 67 -9.50 -16.03 1.67
C ASP A 67 -10.94 -16.42 1.99
N ARG A 68 -11.28 -16.48 3.29
CA ARG A 68 -12.59 -16.93 3.75
C ARG A 68 -13.69 -15.87 3.64
N ALA A 69 -13.31 -14.60 3.63
CA ALA A 69 -14.24 -13.47 3.65
C ALA A 69 -13.76 -12.27 2.81
N PRO A 70 -13.46 -12.44 1.52
CA PRO A 70 -12.98 -11.35 0.69
C PRO A 70 -14.09 -10.33 0.45
N ASP A 71 -13.75 -9.04 0.60
CA ASP A 71 -14.64 -7.91 0.28
C ASP A 71 -13.88 -6.84 -0.52
N SER A 72 -13.72 -7.12 -1.81
CA SER A 72 -13.02 -6.24 -2.74
C SER A 72 -13.78 -4.94 -3.02
N PHE A 73 -15.10 -4.92 -2.86
CA PHE A 73 -15.90 -3.72 -3.06
C PHE A 73 -15.64 -2.69 -1.95
N THR A 74 -15.79 -3.10 -0.69
CA THR A 74 -15.50 -2.23 0.46
C THR A 74 -14.03 -1.82 0.47
N ALA A 75 -13.10 -2.75 0.19
CA ALA A 75 -11.69 -2.42 0.08
C ALA A 75 -11.41 -1.33 -0.97
N CYS A 76 -12.10 -1.38 -2.12
CA CYS A 76 -11.98 -0.36 -3.16
C CYS A 76 -12.53 0.99 -2.68
N GLN A 77 -13.66 1.00 -1.96
CA GLN A 77 -14.24 2.22 -1.39
C GLN A 77 -13.31 2.90 -0.38
N GLU A 78 -12.71 2.14 0.52
CA GLU A 78 -11.77 2.64 1.53
C GLU A 78 -10.47 3.20 0.93
N MET A 79 -10.06 2.66 -0.22
CA MET A 79 -8.91 3.16 -0.98
C MET A 79 -9.25 4.31 -1.93
N ARG A 80 -10.48 4.82 -1.91
CA ARG A 80 -10.87 5.97 -2.72
C ARG A 80 -10.02 7.18 -2.34
N ARG A 81 -9.59 7.94 -3.35
CA ARG A 81 -8.86 9.20 -3.11
C ARG A 81 -9.75 10.19 -2.38
N VAL A 82 -9.31 10.61 -1.22
CA VAL A 82 -9.90 11.71 -0.47
C VAL A 82 -9.22 12.99 -0.94
N THR A 83 -10.01 13.91 -1.53
CA THR A 83 -9.52 15.20 -2.01
C THR A 83 -9.42 16.24 -0.89
N ASP A 84 -10.02 15.96 0.26
CA ASP A 84 -9.92 16.84 1.42
C ASP A 84 -8.54 16.71 2.08
N GLU A 85 -7.91 17.84 2.33
CA GLU A 85 -6.64 18.00 3.03
C GLU A 85 -6.69 17.58 4.52
N THR A 86 -7.82 17.16 5.01
CA THR A 86 -7.99 16.48 6.29
C THR A 86 -7.50 15.03 6.25
N THR A 87 -6.31 14.81 5.66
CA THR A 87 -5.48 13.75 6.16
C THR A 87 -5.11 14.19 7.57
N GLU A 88 -5.99 13.88 8.51
CA GLU A 88 -5.65 13.93 9.92
C GLU A 88 -4.28 13.28 10.04
N THR A 89 -3.27 14.14 10.22
CA THR A 89 -1.99 13.66 10.70
C THR A 89 -2.35 12.71 11.82
N LEU A 90 -1.92 11.46 11.75
CA LEU A 90 -1.98 10.61 12.90
C LEU A 90 -1.33 11.42 14.02
N ASN A 91 -2.12 12.12 14.79
CA ASN A 91 -1.80 12.34 16.16
C ASN A 91 -1.84 10.94 16.78
N CYS A 92 -0.82 10.15 16.50
CA CYS A 92 -0.47 9.02 17.34
C CYS A 92 -0.01 9.60 18.68
N ALA A 93 -0.76 10.52 19.22
CA ALA A 93 -0.68 11.17 20.54
C ALA A 93 0.67 10.98 21.28
N GLY A 94 1.80 11.02 20.59
CA GLY A 94 3.14 10.76 21.13
C GLY A 94 3.42 9.30 21.58
N GLN A 95 2.43 8.41 21.51
CA GLN A 95 2.54 7.05 22.08
C GLN A 95 2.98 5.98 21.07
N VAL A 96 2.63 6.13 19.79
CA VAL A 96 2.96 5.14 18.76
C VAL A 96 3.98 5.70 17.78
N PHE A 97 5.13 5.06 17.67
CA PHE A 97 6.10 5.41 16.63
C PHE A 97 5.57 5.00 15.26
N CYS A 98 5.35 5.99 14.39
CA CYS A 98 4.79 5.77 13.05
C CYS A 98 5.80 6.12 11.97
N GLN A 99 6.07 5.16 11.08
CA GLN A 99 6.91 5.39 9.89
C GLN A 99 6.28 4.79 8.64
N SER A 100 6.63 5.38 7.49
CA SER A 100 6.13 4.92 6.20
C SER A 100 7.23 4.84 5.15
N PHE A 101 7.04 3.90 4.24
CA PHE A 101 7.86 3.71 3.06
C PHE A 101 6.98 3.63 1.81
N SER A 102 7.54 4.06 0.69
CA SER A 102 6.93 3.89 -0.63
C SER A 102 7.72 2.89 -1.47
N SER A 103 7.15 2.50 -2.59
CA SER A 103 7.88 1.90 -3.70
C SER A 103 7.50 2.61 -5.00
N ALA A 104 8.33 2.43 -6.02
CA ALA A 104 8.07 3.08 -7.29
C ALA A 104 8.65 2.27 -8.43
N VAL A 105 7.96 2.28 -9.58
CA VAL A 105 8.50 1.75 -10.83
C VAL A 105 8.97 2.91 -11.68
N ARG A 106 10.28 2.97 -11.97
CA ARG A 106 10.88 4.00 -12.81
C ARG A 106 10.61 3.73 -14.29
N LYS A 107 10.45 4.78 -15.06
CA LYS A 107 10.19 4.68 -16.50
C LYS A 107 11.46 4.14 -17.22
N GLY A 108 11.28 3.09 -18.03
CA GLY A 108 12.37 2.54 -18.84
C GLY A 108 13.18 1.41 -18.21
N GLU A 109 12.96 1.04 -16.95
CA GLU A 109 13.62 -0.12 -16.35
C GLU A 109 12.99 -1.44 -16.82
N LYS A 110 13.85 -2.39 -17.23
CA LYS A 110 13.45 -3.74 -17.63
C LYS A 110 13.21 -4.60 -16.38
N GLY A 111 12.25 -5.50 -16.46
CA GLY A 111 11.95 -6.45 -15.36
C GLY A 111 10.74 -6.03 -14.53
N GLN A 112 9.80 -5.32 -15.15
CA GLN A 112 8.49 -5.06 -14.56
C GLN A 112 7.72 -6.37 -14.42
N ASP A 113 7.12 -6.54 -13.26
CA ASP A 113 6.15 -7.57 -13.02
C ASP A 113 5.02 -7.49 -14.07
N PHE A 114 4.79 -8.60 -14.77
CA PHE A 114 3.75 -8.66 -15.80
C PHE A 114 2.37 -8.32 -15.24
N VAL A 115 2.10 -8.72 -14.00
CA VAL A 115 0.81 -8.48 -13.32
C VAL A 115 0.58 -6.98 -13.10
N MET A 116 1.64 -6.23 -12.78
CA MET A 116 1.55 -4.79 -12.54
C MET A 116 1.70 -3.94 -13.81
N SER A 117 2.01 -4.52 -14.97
CA SER A 117 2.23 -3.76 -16.21
C SER A 117 0.98 -2.97 -16.63
N ILE A 118 -0.20 -3.59 -16.58
CA ILE A 118 -1.47 -2.93 -16.92
C ILE A 118 -1.87 -1.90 -15.87
N PRO A 119 -1.94 -2.22 -14.56
CA PRO A 119 -2.20 -1.22 -13.52
C PRO A 119 -1.23 -0.04 -13.56
N LEU A 120 0.06 -0.29 -13.80
CA LEU A 120 1.08 0.75 -13.87
C LEU A 120 0.84 1.71 -15.06
N ALA A 121 0.57 1.16 -16.25
CA ALA A 121 0.28 1.97 -17.44
C ALA A 121 -0.98 2.81 -17.22
N PHE A 122 -2.00 2.20 -16.63
CA PHE A 122 -3.28 2.84 -16.34
C PHE A 122 -3.14 3.93 -15.24
N SER A 123 -2.43 3.65 -14.16
CA SER A 123 -2.14 4.62 -13.11
C SER A 123 -1.39 5.85 -13.65
N ARG A 124 -0.38 5.60 -14.50
CA ARG A 124 0.37 6.68 -15.18
C ARG A 124 -0.48 7.50 -16.14
N TRP A 125 -1.41 6.88 -16.83
CA TRP A 125 -2.35 7.58 -17.70
C TRP A 125 -3.31 8.45 -16.89
N LEU A 126 -3.86 7.93 -15.78
CA LEU A 126 -4.77 8.67 -14.90
C LEU A 126 -4.09 9.89 -14.25
N GLU A 127 -2.84 9.78 -13.87
CA GLU A 127 -2.13 10.78 -13.08
C GLU A 127 -0.96 11.46 -13.81
N LYS A 128 -0.98 11.49 -15.13
CA LYS A 128 0.01 12.20 -15.97
C LYS A 128 1.47 11.94 -15.58
N ASN A 129 1.87 10.66 -15.52
CA ASN A 129 3.24 10.23 -15.21
C ASN A 129 3.72 10.46 -13.77
N ARG A 130 2.84 10.53 -12.78
CA ARG A 130 3.27 10.47 -11.37
C ARG A 130 4.07 9.21 -11.07
N ILE A 131 4.96 9.34 -10.11
CA ILE A 131 5.73 8.22 -9.61
C ILE A 131 4.81 7.30 -8.81
N THR A 132 4.72 6.03 -9.20
CA THR A 132 3.80 5.04 -8.62
C THR A 132 4.41 3.65 -8.66
N ASP A 133 3.99 2.79 -7.76
CA ASP A 133 4.32 1.35 -7.74
C ASP A 133 3.37 0.51 -8.64
N GLY A 134 2.43 1.16 -9.30
CA GLY A 134 1.38 0.57 -10.14
C GLY A 134 -0.03 0.74 -9.57
N LEU A 135 -0.18 0.77 -8.25
CA LEU A 135 -1.47 0.94 -7.56
C LEU A 135 -1.53 2.19 -6.70
N VAL A 136 -0.42 2.53 -6.04
CA VAL A 136 -0.33 3.60 -5.06
C VAL A 136 0.68 4.65 -5.55
N PRO A 137 0.28 5.89 -5.74
CA PRO A 137 1.21 6.99 -5.98
C PRO A 137 2.13 7.19 -4.78
N LYS A 138 3.38 7.52 -5.05
CA LYS A 138 4.40 7.73 -4.01
C LYS A 138 3.97 8.75 -2.96
N ASP A 139 3.38 9.85 -3.37
CA ASP A 139 2.88 10.90 -2.47
C ASP A 139 1.69 10.45 -1.62
N SER A 140 0.94 9.44 -2.08
CA SER A 140 -0.14 8.83 -1.31
C SER A 140 0.37 7.91 -0.19
N ALA A 141 1.60 7.40 -0.30
CA ALA A 141 2.18 6.52 0.71
C ALA A 141 2.88 7.27 1.85
N ILE A 142 2.99 8.60 1.76
CA ILE A 142 3.66 9.43 2.76
C ILE A 142 2.79 9.58 4.00
N PHE A 143 3.34 9.18 5.16
CA PHE A 143 2.64 9.20 6.42
C PHE A 143 3.62 9.13 7.61
N GLY A 144 3.38 9.88 8.70
CA GLY A 144 4.25 9.91 9.85
C GLY A 144 5.70 10.28 9.50
N ASN A 145 6.66 9.52 10.03
CA ASN A 145 8.07 9.66 9.65
C ASN A 145 8.31 8.93 8.32
N TYR A 146 8.20 9.66 7.21
CA TYR A 146 8.44 9.09 5.88
C TYR A 146 9.94 8.86 5.64
N ARG A 147 10.32 7.62 5.37
CA ARG A 147 11.70 7.16 5.25
C ARG A 147 12.19 7.01 3.79
N GLY A 148 11.34 7.25 2.82
CA GLY A 148 11.68 7.10 1.40
C GLY A 148 11.16 5.83 0.76
N ASP A 149 11.84 5.38 -0.28
CA ASP A 149 11.49 4.13 -0.96
C ASP A 149 12.05 2.92 -0.20
N CYS A 150 11.29 1.82 -0.16
CA CYS A 150 11.68 0.57 0.52
C CYS A 150 13.02 0.03 -0.02
N VAL A 151 13.23 0.13 -1.32
CA VAL A 151 14.39 -0.42 -2.01
C VAL A 151 14.84 0.55 -3.09
N ASP A 152 16.14 0.74 -3.23
CA ASP A 152 16.71 1.48 -4.36
C ASP A 152 16.45 0.75 -5.67
N GLY A 153 15.77 1.44 -6.60
CA GLY A 153 15.42 0.93 -7.92
C GLY A 153 13.92 0.80 -8.11
N SER A 154 13.53 0.12 -9.20
CA SER A 154 12.12 -0.09 -9.54
C SER A 154 11.57 -1.33 -8.85
N ILE A 155 10.63 -1.11 -7.93
CA ILE A 155 9.88 -2.16 -7.25
C ILE A 155 8.39 -1.87 -7.40
N SER A 156 7.63 -2.84 -7.89
CA SER A 156 6.17 -2.75 -8.03
C SER A 156 5.46 -3.07 -6.71
N HIS A 157 4.16 -2.78 -6.67
CA HIS A 157 3.32 -3.03 -5.50
C HIS A 157 3.29 -4.50 -5.07
N THR A 158 3.39 -5.43 -6.01
CA THR A 158 3.40 -6.88 -5.75
C THR A 158 4.79 -7.41 -5.46
N GLU A 159 5.82 -6.85 -6.08
CA GLU A 159 7.20 -7.27 -5.87
C GLU A 159 7.65 -7.08 -4.41
N ILE A 160 7.17 -6.03 -3.71
CA ILE A 160 7.57 -5.78 -2.32
C ILE A 160 7.18 -6.92 -1.34
N VAL A 161 6.28 -7.81 -1.71
CA VAL A 161 5.89 -9.00 -0.94
C VAL A 161 6.37 -10.30 -1.58
N ASP A 162 7.43 -10.24 -2.36
CA ASP A 162 8.04 -11.39 -3.03
C ASP A 162 7.10 -12.12 -3.99
N PHE A 163 6.13 -11.41 -4.58
CA PHE A 163 5.27 -12.01 -5.58
C PHE A 163 5.83 -11.75 -6.98
N MET A 164 6.20 -12.82 -7.70
CA MET A 164 6.76 -12.79 -9.06
C MET A 164 8.03 -11.91 -9.21
N VAL A 165 8.90 -11.93 -8.22
CA VAL A 165 10.11 -11.10 -8.16
C VAL A 165 11.28 -11.80 -8.83
N ALA A 166 12.08 -11.04 -9.58
CA ALA A 166 13.37 -11.51 -10.08
C ALA A 166 14.39 -11.63 -8.93
N ASP A 167 15.24 -12.67 -8.94
CA ASP A 167 16.17 -12.99 -7.84
C ASP A 167 17.01 -11.80 -7.37
N LYS A 168 17.56 -11.00 -8.29
CA LYS A 168 18.34 -9.80 -7.95
C LYS A 168 17.56 -8.74 -7.15
N LYS A 169 16.24 -8.66 -7.33
CA LYS A 169 15.38 -7.75 -6.57
C LYS A 169 14.98 -8.37 -5.24
N ARG A 170 14.80 -9.69 -5.20
CA ARG A 170 14.44 -10.44 -4.00
C ARG A 170 15.47 -10.23 -2.89
N ASP A 171 16.75 -10.34 -3.19
CA ASP A 171 17.82 -10.10 -2.23
C ASP A 171 17.77 -8.71 -1.61
N LYS A 172 17.46 -7.68 -2.43
CA LYS A 172 17.31 -6.30 -1.94
C LYS A 172 16.09 -6.14 -1.03
N ILE A 173 14.99 -6.80 -1.37
CA ILE A 173 13.75 -6.77 -0.59
C ILE A 173 14.00 -7.44 0.77
N TYR A 174 14.66 -8.58 0.79
CA TYR A 174 15.00 -9.28 2.04
C TYR A 174 15.97 -8.47 2.90
N ALA A 175 17.00 -7.86 2.29
CA ALA A 175 17.91 -6.97 2.99
C ALA A 175 17.16 -5.76 3.62
N PHE A 176 16.19 -5.19 2.90
CA PHE A 176 15.35 -4.13 3.44
C PHE A 176 14.55 -4.59 4.67
N TYR A 177 13.88 -5.74 4.59
CA TYR A 177 13.10 -6.25 5.72
C TYR A 177 14.01 -6.60 6.92
N SER A 178 15.18 -7.21 6.70
CA SER A 178 16.13 -7.51 7.76
C SER A 178 16.62 -6.24 8.45
N ALA A 179 17.06 -5.25 7.69
CA ALA A 179 17.51 -3.97 8.23
C ALA A 179 16.40 -3.23 8.99
N LEU A 180 15.17 -3.26 8.49
CA LEU A 180 14.01 -2.68 9.16
C LEU A 180 13.72 -3.36 10.49
N CYS A 181 13.78 -4.69 10.57
CA CYS A 181 13.58 -5.42 11.80
C CYS A 181 14.68 -5.12 12.82
N GLU A 182 15.95 -5.11 12.39
CA GLU A 182 17.09 -4.77 13.25
C GLU A 182 16.97 -3.33 13.80
N GLU A 183 16.58 -2.37 12.96
CA GLU A 183 16.36 -0.98 13.37
C GLU A 183 15.27 -0.88 14.44
N LEU A 184 14.13 -1.55 14.25
CA LEU A 184 13.03 -1.53 15.20
C LEU A 184 13.40 -2.18 16.53
N VAL A 185 14.11 -3.30 16.50
CA VAL A 185 14.61 -3.97 17.72
C VAL A 185 15.60 -3.08 18.46
N ASN A 186 16.55 -2.46 17.76
CA ASN A 186 17.54 -1.56 18.36
C ASN A 186 16.89 -0.29 18.94
N ALA A 187 15.75 0.13 18.39
CA ALA A 187 14.95 1.25 18.91
C ALA A 187 14.02 0.85 20.07
N GLY A 188 13.98 -0.44 20.46
CA GLY A 188 13.19 -0.95 21.57
C GLY A 188 11.73 -1.25 21.24
N TYR A 189 11.42 -1.53 19.94
CA TYR A 189 10.05 -1.85 19.45
C TYR A 189 9.83 -3.34 19.16
#